data_ab1114d9a219627bf63a775e6d6eda14
#
_entry.id   ab1114d9a219627bf63a775e6d6eda14
#
_cell.length_a   1.000
_cell.length_b   1.000
_cell.length_c   1.000
_cell.angle_alpha   90.00
_cell.angle_beta   90.00
_cell.angle_gamma   90.00
#
_symmetry.space_group_name_H-M   'P 1'
#
loop_
_entity.id
_entity.type
_entity.pdbx_description
1 polymer ?
#
loop_
_entity_poly.entity_id
_entity_poly.type
_entity_poly.pdbx_seq_one_letter_code
_entity_poly.pdbx_strand_id
1 'polypeptide(L)'
;MADAEMSRYLSVWNLSINYYQQCNFYHLLPHLFRRIRLNPKQCILKPNWNHIYYSPLHRNWSRSYCHQDTRMLWKHKGLQKYAEDLTGEYQRLDRLLHHVSVSDGDRRTMSRRHAELAQFTAIYKEIQESEKAIEDLESMCKSLNEQDEKQLLELAFEEREVIDQKINRLCQELFQSLVPKEKDDKSDVILEVTSGRTTGGDICQQFTKEIFEMYQSYSCYKGWNFEILNYTTADYGGLHHAAARISGDSVYEYMKYEGGIHRVQRIPEVGLSSRMQRIHTGTMSVIVLPQPDEVDIRVEPKDLRIDTFRAKGAGGQHVNTTDSAVRIVHIPTGLVVECQQQRSQIQNKDTAFRLLRAKLYQQTIEKEQSKKQSVRKLQVGTRAQSERIRTYNFTQDRVTDHRISYEARDIKEFLCGGRPLDTLIQRLLVSANEEAIVEFLDNHFKSSKSKN
;
A
#
# COMPACT_ATOMS: atom_id res chain seq x y z
N MET A 1 -52.98 -25.79 4.87
CA MET A 1 -53.08 -24.64 5.79
C MET A 1 -51.73 -24.12 6.28
N ALA A 2 -50.67 -24.86 6.22
CA ALA A 2 -49.34 -24.43 6.65
C ALA A 2 -48.63 -23.48 5.65
N ASP A 3 -48.89 -23.60 4.35
CA ASP A 3 -48.18 -22.81 3.31
C ASP A 3 -48.68 -21.37 3.16
N ALA A 4 -49.94 -21.10 3.62
CA ALA A 4 -50.49 -19.73 3.57
C ALA A 4 -50.00 -18.83 4.72
N GLU A 5 -49.60 -19.41 5.85
CA GLU A 5 -49.01 -18.67 6.98
C GLU A 5 -47.53 -18.35 6.73
N MET A 6 -46.77 -19.23 6.07
CA MET A 6 -45.36 -18.98 5.70
C MET A 6 -45.22 -17.82 4.71
N SER A 7 -46.15 -17.68 3.77
CA SER A 7 -46.14 -16.57 2.80
C SER A 7 -46.42 -15.20 3.47
N ARG A 8 -47.22 -15.16 4.50
CA ARG A 8 -47.48 -13.92 5.28
C ARG A 8 -46.27 -13.52 6.14
N TYR A 9 -45.55 -14.50 6.69
CA TYR A 9 -44.32 -14.20 7.47
C TYR A 9 -43.18 -13.70 6.59
N LEU A 10 -43.01 -14.20 5.37
CA LEU A 10 -42.01 -13.73 4.43
C LEU A 10 -42.28 -12.33 3.88
N SER A 11 -43.56 -11.95 3.71
CA SER A 11 -43.92 -10.59 3.28
C SER A 11 -43.70 -9.54 4.40
N VAL A 12 -43.95 -9.92 5.65
CA VAL A 12 -43.67 -9.04 6.81
C VAL A 12 -42.14 -8.92 7.05
N TRP A 13 -41.39 -9.97 6.76
CA TRP A 13 -39.92 -9.94 6.89
C TRP A 13 -39.24 -9.05 5.84
N ASN A 14 -39.71 -9.06 4.60
CA ASN A 14 -39.21 -8.19 3.53
C ASN A 14 -39.59 -6.70 3.75
N LEU A 15 -40.73 -6.41 4.37
CA LEU A 15 -41.11 -5.05 4.78
C LEU A 15 -40.25 -4.54 5.94
N SER A 16 -39.86 -5.41 6.86
CA SER A 16 -38.98 -5.04 7.99
C SER A 16 -37.56 -4.72 7.55
N ILE A 17 -37.02 -5.43 6.55
CA ILE A 17 -35.66 -5.19 6.04
C ILE A 17 -35.59 -3.83 5.33
N ASN A 18 -36.57 -3.44 4.56
CA ASN A 18 -36.63 -2.13 3.90
C ASN A 18 -36.85 -0.96 4.87
N TYR A 19 -37.49 -1.20 6.03
CA TYR A 19 -37.66 -0.16 7.04
C TYR A 19 -36.43 0.04 7.92
N TYR A 20 -35.59 -1.01 8.10
CA TYR A 20 -34.34 -0.93 8.88
C TYR A 20 -33.19 -0.23 8.17
N GLN A 21 -33.25 -0.04 6.85
CA GLN A 21 -32.27 0.75 6.13
C GLN A 21 -32.42 2.27 6.28
N GLN A 22 -33.54 2.74 6.82
CA GLN A 22 -33.81 4.18 6.98
C GLN A 22 -33.79 4.72 8.42
N CYS A 23 -33.68 3.90 9.43
CA CYS A 23 -33.71 4.36 10.84
C CYS A 23 -32.58 3.73 11.67
N ASN A 24 -31.67 4.57 12.14
CA ASN A 24 -30.64 4.27 13.15
C ASN A 24 -31.28 4.01 14.53
N PHE A 25 -31.74 2.78 14.84
CA PHE A 25 -32.15 2.40 16.17
C PHE A 25 -31.54 1.06 16.61
N TYR A 26 -30.34 1.13 17.16
CA TYR A 26 -29.63 -0.03 17.74
C TYR A 26 -30.02 -0.37 19.20
N HIS A 27 -31.03 0.27 19.77
CA HIS A 27 -31.36 0.09 21.21
C HIS A 27 -32.44 -0.92 21.54
N LEU A 28 -33.09 -1.58 20.59
CA LEU A 28 -34.24 -2.48 20.84
C LEU A 28 -33.98 -3.99 20.61
N LEU A 29 -32.77 -4.40 20.34
CA LEU A 29 -32.42 -5.79 20.07
C LEU A 29 -32.42 -6.77 21.27
N PRO A 30 -32.27 -6.38 22.53
CA PRO A 30 -32.25 -7.37 23.63
C PRO A 30 -33.60 -8.00 23.97
N HIS A 31 -34.70 -7.40 23.59
CA HIS A 31 -36.05 -7.89 24.02
C HIS A 31 -36.71 -8.86 23.04
N LEU A 32 -36.30 -8.95 21.81
CA LEU A 32 -36.89 -9.84 20.80
C LEU A 32 -36.37 -11.29 20.86
N PHE A 33 -35.18 -11.52 21.41
CA PHE A 33 -34.57 -12.86 21.53
C PHE A 33 -35.09 -13.71 22.69
N ARG A 34 -35.93 -13.17 23.56
CA ARG A 34 -36.50 -13.93 24.70
C ARG A 34 -37.68 -14.86 24.36
N ARG A 35 -38.19 -14.83 23.13
CA ARG A 35 -39.37 -15.64 22.74
C ARG A 35 -39.11 -16.84 21.85
N ILE A 36 -37.89 -17.06 21.41
CA ILE A 36 -37.53 -18.24 20.62
C ILE A 36 -36.63 -19.14 21.47
N ARG A 37 -37.19 -20.22 21.99
CA ARG A 37 -36.43 -21.29 22.67
C ARG A 37 -35.59 -22.04 21.64
N LEU A 38 -34.37 -21.61 21.37
CA LEU A 38 -33.33 -22.39 20.72
C LEU A 38 -32.32 -22.83 21.76
N ASN A 39 -32.05 -24.12 21.75
CA ASN A 39 -31.24 -24.85 22.71
C ASN A 39 -29.77 -24.29 22.74
N PRO A 40 -29.22 -23.90 23.90
CA PRO A 40 -27.97 -23.14 24.00
C PRO A 40 -26.70 -23.96 23.72
N LYS A 41 -26.79 -25.21 23.28
CA LYS A 41 -25.62 -26.12 23.15
C LYS A 41 -25.00 -26.18 21.75
N GLN A 42 -25.45 -25.43 20.77
CA GLN A 42 -24.88 -25.48 19.40
C GLN A 42 -24.16 -24.22 18.91
N CYS A 43 -23.90 -23.24 19.75
CA CYS A 43 -23.13 -22.07 19.37
C CYS A 43 -21.93 -21.88 20.31
N ILE A 44 -20.98 -22.82 20.26
CA ILE A 44 -19.64 -22.61 20.86
C ILE A 44 -18.65 -22.58 19.70
N LEU A 45 -18.49 -21.41 19.10
CA LEU A 45 -17.26 -21.03 18.44
C LEU A 45 -16.77 -19.75 19.12
N LYS A 46 -15.90 -19.93 20.10
CA LYS A 46 -15.12 -18.84 20.69
C LYS A 46 -14.08 -18.41 19.69
N PRO A 47 -14.06 -17.17 19.18
CA PRO A 47 -12.89 -16.65 18.49
C PRO A 47 -11.86 -16.26 19.53
N ASN A 48 -10.70 -16.89 19.47
CA ASN A 48 -9.53 -16.59 20.25
C ASN A 48 -8.89 -15.32 19.67
N TRP A 49 -9.09 -14.18 20.33
CA TRP A 49 -8.54 -12.88 19.95
C TRP A 49 -7.38 -12.56 20.88
N ASN A 50 -6.17 -12.90 20.51
CA ASN A 50 -4.99 -12.34 21.13
C ASN A 50 -4.24 -11.45 20.13
N HIS A 51 -4.23 -10.17 20.47
CA HIS A 51 -3.27 -9.13 20.15
C HIS A 51 -3.01 -8.75 18.69
N ILE A 52 -3.82 -7.85 18.16
CA ILE A 52 -3.34 -6.72 17.36
C ILE A 52 -4.09 -5.49 17.88
N TYR A 53 -3.35 -4.52 18.39
CA TYR A 53 -3.88 -3.22 18.81
C TYR A 53 -4.34 -2.43 17.60
N TYR A 54 -5.62 -2.55 17.25
CA TYR A 54 -6.33 -1.58 16.43
C TYR A 54 -7.29 -0.82 17.32
N SER A 55 -7.23 0.52 17.28
CA SER A 55 -8.14 1.36 18.03
C SER A 55 -9.59 1.07 17.60
N PRO A 56 -10.60 1.16 18.53
CA PRO A 56 -12.00 0.85 18.22
C PRO A 56 -12.63 1.71 17.11
N LEU A 57 -12.04 2.86 16.78
CA LEU A 57 -12.49 3.78 15.73
C LEU A 57 -12.21 3.25 14.31
N HIS A 58 -11.15 2.46 14.12
CA HIS A 58 -10.81 1.90 12.80
C HIS A 58 -11.74 0.76 12.34
N ARG A 59 -12.38 0.03 13.27
CA ARG A 59 -13.23 -1.13 12.92
C ARG A 59 -14.56 -0.77 12.25
N ASN A 60 -15.09 0.41 12.47
CA ASN A 60 -16.37 0.80 11.87
C ASN A 60 -16.21 1.46 10.49
N TRP A 61 -15.02 1.98 10.18
CA TRP A 61 -14.77 2.63 8.91
C TRP A 61 -14.40 1.65 7.79
N SER A 62 -13.58 0.65 8.07
CA SER A 62 -13.09 -0.30 7.07
C SER A 62 -14.16 -1.28 6.51
N ARG A 63 -15.28 -1.47 7.21
CA ARG A 63 -16.37 -2.34 6.76
C ARG A 63 -17.40 -1.68 5.86
N SER A 64 -17.50 -0.35 5.83
CA SER A 64 -18.48 0.39 5.01
C SER A 64 -17.94 0.93 3.68
N TYR A 65 -16.61 0.95 3.47
CA TYR A 65 -16.00 1.61 2.31
C TYR A 65 -15.65 0.68 1.15
N CYS A 66 -16.21 -0.52 1.12
CA CYS A 66 -16.14 -1.35 -0.08
C CYS A 66 -17.04 -0.76 -1.16
N HIS A 67 -16.50 0.03 -2.07
CA HIS A 67 -17.16 0.56 -3.28
C HIS A 67 -18.04 1.81 -3.15
N GLN A 68 -17.72 2.81 -2.37
CA GLN A 68 -18.47 4.07 -2.46
C GLN A 68 -17.56 5.31 -2.45
N ASP A 69 -17.56 5.96 -3.62
CA ASP A 69 -17.33 7.40 -3.84
C ASP A 69 -16.14 8.05 -3.13
N THR A 70 -15.09 8.28 -3.91
CA THR A 70 -14.06 9.30 -3.65
C THR A 70 -14.68 10.61 -3.14
N ARG A 71 -15.93 10.87 -3.49
CA ARG A 71 -16.75 12.00 -3.04
C ARG A 71 -17.11 11.94 -1.54
N MET A 72 -17.23 10.75 -0.94
CA MET A 72 -17.46 10.64 0.51
C MET A 72 -16.22 11.04 1.31
N LEU A 73 -15.03 10.67 0.83
CA LEU A 73 -13.76 11.14 1.40
C LEU A 73 -13.59 12.65 1.24
N TRP A 74 -13.96 13.19 0.08
CA TRP A 74 -13.93 14.63 -0.17
C TRP A 74 -14.82 15.41 0.80
N LYS A 75 -16.00 14.91 1.14
CA LYS A 75 -16.92 15.53 2.12
C LYS A 75 -16.45 15.44 3.57
N HIS A 76 -15.33 14.76 3.84
CA HIS A 76 -14.78 14.68 5.18
C HIS A 76 -14.28 16.05 5.64
N LYS A 77 -14.86 16.58 6.73
CA LYS A 77 -14.56 17.93 7.26
C LYS A 77 -13.06 18.18 7.49
N GLY A 78 -12.33 17.13 7.87
CA GLY A 78 -10.90 17.21 8.05
C GLY A 78 -10.14 17.49 6.74
N LEU A 79 -10.52 16.82 5.65
CA LEU A 79 -9.90 17.01 4.36
C LEU A 79 -10.16 18.42 3.82
N GLN A 80 -11.41 18.88 3.91
CA GLN A 80 -11.78 20.23 3.49
C GLN A 80 -10.98 21.30 4.24
N LYS A 81 -10.90 21.19 5.57
CA LYS A 81 -10.09 22.10 6.38
C LYS A 81 -8.61 22.07 6.00
N TYR A 82 -8.06 20.87 5.77
CA TYR A 82 -6.67 20.74 5.33
C TYR A 82 -6.43 21.37 3.95
N ALA A 83 -7.37 21.21 3.02
CA ALA A 83 -7.32 21.84 1.70
C ALA A 83 -7.40 23.37 1.79
N GLU A 84 -8.24 23.91 2.68
CA GLU A 84 -8.32 25.35 2.98
C GLU A 84 -7.01 25.87 3.58
N ASP A 85 -6.41 25.13 4.53
CA ASP A 85 -5.13 25.48 5.13
C ASP A 85 -4.00 25.55 4.08
N LEU A 86 -3.93 24.55 3.17
CA LEU A 86 -2.96 24.57 2.07
C LEU A 86 -3.19 25.70 1.08
N THR A 87 -4.44 26.00 0.76
CA THR A 87 -4.78 27.13 -0.10
C THR A 87 -4.40 28.46 0.55
N GLY A 88 -4.60 28.58 1.86
CA GLY A 88 -4.14 29.71 2.66
C GLY A 88 -2.61 29.84 2.68
N GLU A 89 -1.88 28.72 2.77
CA GLU A 89 -0.41 28.68 2.68
C GLU A 89 0.05 29.18 1.30
N TYR A 90 -0.56 28.68 0.23
CA TYR A 90 -0.28 29.11 -1.15
C TYR A 90 -0.43 30.62 -1.33
N GLN A 91 -1.56 31.18 -0.88
CA GLN A 91 -1.81 32.62 -0.98
C GLN A 91 -0.83 33.46 -0.14
N ARG A 92 -0.38 32.93 1.01
CA ARG A 92 0.67 33.61 1.82
C ARG A 92 2.01 33.59 1.10
N LEU A 93 2.40 32.44 0.54
CA LEU A 93 3.64 32.31 -0.22
C LEU A 93 3.65 33.21 -1.45
N ASP A 94 2.53 33.29 -2.17
CA ASP A 94 2.36 34.18 -3.31
C ASP A 94 2.62 35.64 -2.94
N ARG A 95 2.00 36.13 -1.87
CA ARG A 95 2.23 37.46 -1.35
C ARG A 95 3.69 37.71 -0.94
N LEU A 96 4.32 36.75 -0.26
CA LEU A 96 5.71 36.86 0.19
C LEU A 96 6.70 36.85 -1.00
N LEU A 97 6.45 36.08 -2.07
CA LEU A 97 7.29 36.07 -3.26
C LEU A 97 7.25 37.39 -4.05
N HIS A 98 6.14 38.15 -3.92
CA HIS A 98 6.03 39.50 -4.50
C HIS A 98 6.70 40.58 -3.64
N HIS A 99 7.04 40.33 -2.38
CA HIS A 99 7.77 41.27 -1.52
C HIS A 99 9.29 41.19 -1.80
N VAL A 100 9.91 42.36 -1.98
CA VAL A 100 11.31 42.52 -2.43
C VAL A 100 12.36 42.15 -1.37
N SER A 101 11.98 41.94 -0.10
CA SER A 101 12.89 41.86 1.06
C SER A 101 13.29 40.46 1.51
N VAL A 102 13.07 39.42 0.67
CA VAL A 102 13.36 38.01 1.02
C VAL A 102 14.78 37.63 0.58
N SER A 103 15.54 36.90 1.42
CA SER A 103 16.87 36.42 1.07
C SER A 103 16.81 35.43 -0.10
N ASP A 104 17.85 35.40 -0.95
CA ASP A 104 17.87 34.51 -2.16
C ASP A 104 17.74 33.01 -1.81
N GLY A 105 18.24 32.58 -0.65
CA GLY A 105 18.11 31.21 -0.17
C GLY A 105 16.67 30.84 0.17
N ASP A 106 16.01 31.70 0.93
CA ASP A 106 14.62 31.54 1.36
C ASP A 106 13.68 31.67 0.17
N ARG A 107 13.97 32.55 -0.78
CA ARG A 107 13.20 32.72 -2.00
C ARG A 107 13.14 31.45 -2.85
N ARG A 108 14.27 30.72 -2.98
CA ARG A 108 14.31 29.45 -3.72
C ARG A 108 13.45 28.35 -3.04
N THR A 109 13.52 28.26 -1.72
CA THR A 109 12.71 27.28 -0.96
C THR A 109 11.22 27.60 -1.04
N MET A 110 10.84 28.87 -0.88
CA MET A 110 9.46 29.34 -1.00
C MET A 110 8.91 29.16 -2.41
N SER A 111 9.71 29.48 -3.45
CA SER A 111 9.31 29.29 -4.85
C SER A 111 9.08 27.82 -5.19
N ARG A 112 9.92 26.92 -4.67
CA ARG A 112 9.71 25.48 -4.85
C ARG A 112 8.42 25.02 -4.17
N ARG A 113 8.18 25.44 -2.94
CA ARG A 113 6.95 25.08 -2.19
C ARG A 113 5.70 25.67 -2.85
N HIS A 114 5.78 26.90 -3.34
CA HIS A 114 4.70 27.53 -4.10
C HIS A 114 4.38 26.75 -5.39
N ALA A 115 5.38 26.29 -6.14
CA ALA A 115 5.17 25.48 -7.33
C ALA A 115 4.55 24.11 -7.02
N GLU A 116 4.93 23.49 -5.89
CA GLU A 116 4.32 22.23 -5.42
C GLU A 116 2.84 22.41 -5.10
N LEU A 117 2.48 23.52 -4.45
CA LEU A 117 1.09 23.82 -4.08
C LEU A 117 0.22 24.34 -5.22
N ALA A 118 0.83 24.88 -6.28
CA ALA A 118 0.10 25.47 -7.41
C ALA A 118 -0.83 24.46 -8.10
N GLN A 119 -0.34 23.25 -8.35
CA GLN A 119 -1.14 22.18 -8.97
C GLN A 119 -2.31 21.77 -8.07
N PHE A 120 -2.06 21.62 -6.77
CA PHE A 120 -3.09 21.29 -5.80
C PHE A 120 -4.19 22.35 -5.75
N THR A 121 -3.80 23.64 -5.64
CA THR A 121 -4.76 24.75 -5.54
C THR A 121 -5.57 24.94 -6.81
N ALA A 122 -5.00 24.66 -7.99
CA ALA A 122 -5.73 24.70 -9.25
C ALA A 122 -6.85 23.63 -9.29
N ILE A 123 -6.52 22.39 -8.93
CA ILE A 123 -7.49 21.28 -8.88
C ILE A 123 -8.59 21.58 -7.84
N TYR A 124 -8.18 22.05 -6.64
CA TYR A 124 -9.12 22.41 -5.57
C TYR A 124 -10.14 23.49 -6.02
N LYS A 125 -9.65 24.53 -6.69
CA LYS A 125 -10.50 25.59 -7.22
C LYS A 125 -11.47 25.07 -8.27
N GLU A 126 -11.02 24.19 -9.16
CA GLU A 126 -11.86 23.59 -10.20
C GLU A 126 -12.96 22.70 -9.61
N ILE A 127 -12.66 21.98 -8.50
CA ILE A 127 -13.66 21.22 -7.75
C ILE A 127 -14.73 22.16 -7.16
N GLN A 128 -14.31 23.24 -6.50
CA GLN A 128 -15.25 24.22 -5.92
C GLN A 128 -16.13 24.87 -6.98
N GLU A 129 -15.58 25.23 -8.14
CA GLU A 129 -16.34 25.79 -9.27
C GLU A 129 -17.35 24.77 -9.80
N SER A 130 -16.97 23.49 -9.88
CA SER A 130 -17.87 22.41 -10.33
C SER A 130 -18.97 22.10 -9.30
N GLU A 131 -18.67 22.13 -7.99
CA GLU A 131 -19.68 21.99 -6.93
C GLU A 131 -20.68 23.14 -6.95
N LYS A 132 -20.23 24.37 -7.17
CA LYS A 132 -21.11 25.52 -7.32
C LYS A 132 -22.00 25.41 -8.55
N ALA A 133 -21.47 24.91 -9.66
CA ALA A 133 -22.29 24.67 -10.86
C ALA A 133 -23.41 23.65 -10.60
N ILE A 134 -23.18 22.62 -9.79
CA ILE A 134 -24.24 21.68 -9.38
C ILE A 134 -25.31 22.39 -8.52
N GLU A 135 -24.89 23.23 -7.55
CA GLU A 135 -25.82 23.99 -6.72
C GLU A 135 -26.70 24.94 -7.57
N ASP A 136 -26.09 25.59 -8.56
CA ASP A 136 -26.79 26.47 -9.50
C ASP A 136 -27.79 25.68 -10.36
N LEU A 137 -27.41 24.51 -10.88
CA LEU A 137 -28.32 23.61 -11.61
C LEU A 137 -29.48 23.11 -10.73
N GLU A 138 -29.17 22.68 -9.49
CA GLU A 138 -30.23 22.24 -8.57
C GLU A 138 -31.20 23.37 -8.20
N SER A 139 -30.71 24.60 -8.08
CA SER A 139 -31.56 25.77 -7.83
C SER A 139 -32.46 26.09 -9.02
N MET A 140 -31.94 25.98 -10.26
CA MET A 140 -32.72 26.12 -11.48
C MET A 140 -33.79 25.04 -11.60
N CYS A 141 -33.45 23.77 -11.36
CA CYS A 141 -34.41 22.67 -11.41
C CYS A 141 -35.56 22.83 -10.39
N LYS A 142 -35.29 23.41 -9.21
CA LYS A 142 -36.33 23.70 -8.21
C LYS A 142 -37.29 24.82 -8.63
N SER A 143 -36.88 25.71 -9.52
CA SER A 143 -37.69 26.82 -10.02
C SER A 143 -38.58 26.45 -11.22
N LEU A 144 -38.33 25.28 -11.86
CA LEU A 144 -39.08 24.81 -13.00
C LEU A 144 -40.38 24.09 -12.60
N ASN A 145 -41.47 24.33 -13.32
CA ASN A 145 -42.75 23.66 -13.10
C ASN A 145 -42.76 22.29 -13.78
N GLU A 146 -43.11 21.22 -13.06
CA GLU A 146 -43.02 19.81 -13.49
C GLU A 146 -43.82 19.43 -14.76
N GLN A 147 -44.75 20.25 -15.22
CA GLN A 147 -45.68 19.83 -16.27
C GLN A 147 -45.27 20.22 -17.71
N ASP A 148 -44.51 21.29 -17.91
CA ASP A 148 -44.20 21.81 -19.26
C ASP A 148 -42.74 21.65 -19.70
N GLU A 149 -41.79 21.17 -18.82
CA GLU A 149 -40.36 21.25 -19.08
C GLU A 149 -39.61 19.93 -18.86
N LYS A 150 -40.26 18.78 -19.11
CA LYS A 150 -39.61 17.45 -18.95
C LYS A 150 -38.29 17.32 -19.70
N GLN A 151 -38.18 17.90 -20.88
CA GLN A 151 -36.95 17.85 -21.69
C GLN A 151 -35.81 18.67 -21.05
N LEU A 152 -36.13 19.81 -20.43
CA LEU A 152 -35.12 20.62 -19.72
C LEU A 152 -34.63 19.93 -18.43
N LEU A 153 -35.51 19.26 -17.72
CA LEU A 153 -35.15 18.47 -16.58
C LEU A 153 -34.25 17.27 -16.94
N GLU A 154 -34.55 16.59 -18.05
CA GLU A 154 -33.76 15.49 -18.56
C GLU A 154 -32.32 15.95 -18.94
N LEU A 155 -32.21 17.06 -19.66
CA LEU A 155 -30.92 17.68 -19.96
C LEU A 155 -30.15 18.13 -18.72
N ALA A 156 -30.83 18.69 -17.71
CA ALA A 156 -30.21 19.09 -16.47
C ALA A 156 -29.68 17.87 -15.67
N PHE A 157 -30.37 16.72 -15.71
CA PHE A 157 -29.89 15.47 -15.14
C PHE A 157 -28.68 14.94 -15.87
N GLU A 158 -28.67 14.96 -17.21
CA GLU A 158 -27.49 14.55 -17.99
C GLU A 158 -26.28 15.45 -17.71
N GLU A 159 -26.47 16.76 -17.69
CA GLU A 159 -25.39 17.72 -17.38
C GLU A 159 -24.86 17.53 -15.95
N ARG A 160 -25.74 17.30 -14.98
CA ARG A 160 -25.35 16.98 -13.61
C ARG A 160 -24.48 15.73 -13.55
N GLU A 161 -24.85 14.67 -14.29
CA GLU A 161 -24.08 13.43 -14.30
C GLU A 161 -22.67 13.65 -14.88
N VAL A 162 -22.55 14.47 -15.93
CA VAL A 162 -21.25 14.83 -16.50
C VAL A 162 -20.38 15.61 -15.50
N ILE A 163 -20.97 16.57 -14.78
CA ILE A 163 -20.26 17.36 -13.76
C ILE A 163 -19.86 16.45 -12.58
N ASP A 164 -20.72 15.52 -12.16
CA ASP A 164 -20.43 14.56 -11.08
C ASP A 164 -19.25 13.64 -11.47
N GLN A 165 -19.20 13.18 -12.72
CA GLN A 165 -18.07 12.41 -13.23
C GLN A 165 -16.78 13.25 -13.26
N LYS A 166 -16.87 14.53 -13.66
CA LYS A 166 -15.73 15.45 -13.62
C LYS A 166 -15.20 15.65 -12.20
N ILE A 167 -16.08 15.88 -11.22
CA ILE A 167 -15.69 16.04 -9.80
C ILE A 167 -14.99 14.77 -9.30
N ASN A 168 -15.54 13.58 -9.59
CA ASN A 168 -14.92 12.32 -9.17
C ASN A 168 -13.51 12.16 -9.73
N ARG A 169 -13.29 12.54 -10.99
CA ARG A 169 -11.96 12.52 -11.62
C ARG A 169 -11.02 13.52 -10.96
N LEU A 170 -11.45 14.75 -10.74
CA LEU A 170 -10.64 15.78 -10.08
C LEU A 170 -10.31 15.41 -8.64
N CYS A 171 -11.23 14.79 -7.89
CA CYS A 171 -10.97 14.27 -6.56
C CYS A 171 -9.89 13.17 -6.60
N GLN A 172 -9.91 12.27 -7.57
CA GLN A 172 -8.87 11.25 -7.71
C GLN A 172 -7.50 11.87 -8.01
N GLU A 173 -7.43 12.86 -8.90
CA GLU A 173 -6.20 13.59 -9.23
C GLU A 173 -5.66 14.34 -7.99
N LEU A 174 -6.53 14.97 -7.22
CA LEU A 174 -6.20 15.66 -5.99
C LEU A 174 -5.65 14.68 -4.94
N PHE A 175 -6.29 13.53 -4.76
CA PHE A 175 -5.83 12.50 -3.83
C PHE A 175 -4.45 11.95 -4.23
N GLN A 176 -4.23 11.72 -5.52
CA GLN A 176 -2.91 11.31 -6.01
C GLN A 176 -1.82 12.35 -5.74
N SER A 177 -2.18 13.65 -5.75
CA SER A 177 -1.24 14.73 -5.42
C SER A 177 -0.93 14.86 -3.93
N LEU A 178 -1.86 14.42 -3.06
CA LEU A 178 -1.72 14.49 -1.60
C LEU A 178 -0.93 13.32 -1.00
N VAL A 179 -1.00 12.14 -1.63
CA VAL A 179 -0.25 10.97 -1.17
C VAL A 179 1.24 11.20 -1.40
N PRO A 180 2.06 11.19 -0.34
CA PRO A 180 3.51 11.30 -0.52
C PRO A 180 4.01 10.07 -1.28
N LYS A 181 4.57 10.31 -2.48
CA LYS A 181 5.20 9.23 -3.25
C LYS A 181 6.38 8.68 -2.47
N GLU A 182 6.40 7.39 -2.24
CA GLU A 182 7.53 6.71 -1.66
C GLU A 182 8.71 6.76 -2.62
N LYS A 183 9.92 6.90 -2.08
CA LYS A 183 11.15 6.95 -2.91
C LYS A 183 11.32 5.68 -3.75
N ASP A 184 10.85 4.58 -3.20
CA ASP A 184 10.99 3.25 -3.78
C ASP A 184 9.93 2.96 -4.87
N ASP A 185 8.88 3.79 -5.04
CA ASP A 185 7.80 3.56 -6.02
C ASP A 185 8.30 3.47 -7.48
N LYS A 186 9.41 4.15 -7.79
CA LYS A 186 10.05 4.11 -9.12
C LYS A 186 11.09 3.01 -9.28
N SER A 187 11.35 2.25 -8.23
CA SER A 187 12.38 1.21 -8.25
C SER A 187 11.94 -0.01 -9.05
N ASP A 188 12.93 -0.72 -9.59
CA ASP A 188 12.74 -2.08 -10.09
C ASP A 188 12.31 -3.02 -8.97
N VAL A 189 11.71 -4.15 -9.33
CA VAL A 189 11.17 -5.12 -8.40
C VAL A 189 11.88 -6.47 -8.52
N ILE A 190 12.14 -7.08 -7.38
CA ILE A 190 12.46 -8.50 -7.28
C ILE A 190 11.18 -9.23 -6.82
N LEU A 191 10.62 -10.03 -7.73
CA LEU A 191 9.47 -10.89 -7.49
C LEU A 191 9.97 -12.29 -7.12
N GLU A 192 9.58 -12.80 -5.96
CA GLU A 192 9.87 -14.19 -5.56
C GLU A 192 8.53 -14.93 -5.32
N VAL A 193 8.39 -16.10 -5.90
CA VAL A 193 7.25 -16.99 -5.69
C VAL A 193 7.73 -18.30 -5.06
N THR A 194 7.00 -18.77 -4.04
CA THR A 194 7.37 -19.98 -3.32
C THR A 194 6.12 -20.82 -3.06
N SER A 195 6.17 -22.10 -3.39
CA SER A 195 5.07 -23.04 -3.11
C SER A 195 4.91 -23.29 -1.61
N GLY A 196 3.66 -23.37 -1.14
CA GLY A 196 3.36 -23.74 0.23
C GLY A 196 3.65 -25.22 0.51
N ARG A 197 3.92 -25.55 1.78
CA ARG A 197 4.18 -26.92 2.26
C ARG A 197 2.92 -27.59 2.82
N THR A 198 1.73 -27.24 2.30
CA THR A 198 0.47 -27.81 2.79
C THR A 198 0.19 -29.18 2.15
N THR A 199 -0.71 -29.96 2.77
CA THR A 199 -1.26 -31.21 2.22
C THR A 199 -1.83 -30.96 0.82
N GLY A 200 -1.22 -31.53 -0.22
CA GLY A 200 -1.53 -31.24 -1.62
C GLY A 200 -0.38 -30.51 -2.35
N GLY A 201 0.86 -30.90 -2.05
CA GLY A 201 2.07 -30.29 -2.60
C GLY A 201 2.04 -30.08 -4.11
N ASP A 202 1.53 -31.06 -4.86
CA ASP A 202 1.42 -31.01 -6.32
C ASP A 202 0.58 -29.81 -6.80
N ILE A 203 -0.52 -29.52 -6.10
CA ILE A 203 -1.39 -28.39 -6.44
C ILE A 203 -0.73 -27.06 -6.16
N CYS A 204 -0.03 -26.95 -5.01
CA CYS A 204 0.70 -25.74 -4.69
C CYS A 204 1.78 -25.45 -5.72
N GLN A 205 2.49 -26.49 -6.17
CA GLN A 205 3.57 -26.38 -7.14
C GLN A 205 3.06 -26.00 -8.54
N GLN A 206 1.97 -26.61 -9.00
CA GLN A 206 1.35 -26.25 -10.28
C GLN A 206 0.80 -24.82 -10.25
N PHE A 207 0.11 -24.46 -9.18
CA PHE A 207 -0.42 -23.12 -9.01
C PHE A 207 0.68 -22.06 -8.93
N THR A 208 1.82 -22.37 -8.28
CA THR A 208 2.98 -21.46 -8.23
C THR A 208 3.51 -21.17 -9.62
N LYS A 209 3.55 -22.18 -10.50
CA LYS A 209 3.94 -22.00 -11.90
C LYS A 209 2.95 -21.11 -12.65
N GLU A 210 1.65 -21.36 -12.53
CA GLU A 210 0.60 -20.58 -13.18
C GLU A 210 0.65 -19.11 -12.76
N ILE A 211 0.85 -18.83 -11.47
CA ILE A 211 0.98 -17.46 -10.96
C ILE A 211 2.28 -16.78 -11.45
N PHE A 212 3.38 -17.52 -11.54
CA PHE A 212 4.62 -16.99 -12.09
C PHE A 212 4.46 -16.61 -13.58
N GLU A 213 3.84 -17.48 -14.36
CA GLU A 213 3.52 -17.24 -15.78
C GLU A 213 2.53 -16.06 -15.94
N MET A 214 1.55 -15.93 -15.02
CA MET A 214 0.64 -14.77 -14.98
C MET A 214 1.40 -13.45 -14.81
N TYR A 215 2.34 -13.38 -13.88
CA TYR A 215 3.14 -12.15 -13.70
C TYR A 215 4.09 -11.88 -14.87
N GLN A 216 4.62 -12.93 -15.49
CA GLN A 216 5.41 -12.79 -16.71
C GLN A 216 4.57 -12.17 -17.86
N SER A 217 3.37 -12.68 -18.06
CA SER A 217 2.42 -12.16 -19.07
C SER A 217 1.97 -10.75 -18.74
N TYR A 218 1.74 -10.44 -17.44
CA TYR A 218 1.40 -9.09 -16.99
C TYR A 218 2.52 -8.10 -17.26
N SER A 219 3.78 -8.50 -17.05
CA SER A 219 4.94 -7.66 -17.37
C SER A 219 5.00 -7.35 -18.86
N CYS A 220 4.74 -8.34 -19.71
CA CYS A 220 4.63 -8.11 -21.17
C CYS A 220 3.47 -7.17 -21.52
N TYR A 221 2.31 -7.32 -20.86
CA TYR A 221 1.15 -6.45 -21.06
C TYR A 221 1.45 -4.98 -20.72
N LYS A 222 2.24 -4.73 -19.67
CA LYS A 222 2.68 -3.39 -19.27
C LYS A 222 3.91 -2.87 -20.03
N GLY A 223 4.54 -3.70 -20.85
CA GLY A 223 5.78 -3.34 -21.56
C GLY A 223 7.01 -3.30 -20.64
N TRP A 224 6.97 -3.99 -19.50
CA TRP A 224 8.11 -4.12 -18.58
C TRP A 224 9.06 -5.25 -19.02
N ASN A 225 10.33 -5.11 -18.68
CA ASN A 225 11.30 -6.17 -18.91
C ASN A 225 11.25 -7.18 -17.76
N PHE A 226 11.16 -8.47 -18.10
CA PHE A 226 11.07 -9.57 -17.13
C PHE A 226 12.28 -10.50 -17.28
N GLU A 227 13.15 -10.54 -16.29
CA GLU A 227 14.37 -11.33 -16.24
C GLU A 227 14.28 -12.39 -15.17
N ILE A 228 14.41 -13.67 -15.53
CA ILE A 228 14.38 -14.78 -14.60
C ILE A 228 15.74 -14.90 -13.91
N LEU A 229 15.78 -14.74 -12.57
CA LEU A 229 16.98 -14.87 -11.77
C LEU A 229 17.19 -16.30 -11.27
N ASN A 230 16.11 -16.96 -10.85
CA ASN A 230 16.15 -18.34 -10.36
C ASN A 230 14.85 -19.05 -10.72
N TYR A 231 14.94 -20.34 -11.06
CA TYR A 231 13.79 -21.14 -11.43
C TYR A 231 14.02 -22.60 -11.00
N THR A 232 13.38 -23.03 -9.92
CA THR A 232 13.50 -24.36 -9.34
C THR A 232 12.25 -25.16 -9.65
N THR A 233 12.35 -26.07 -10.63
CA THR A 233 11.26 -26.94 -11.02
C THR A 233 10.94 -27.96 -9.93
N ALA A 234 9.68 -28.37 -9.89
CA ALA A 234 9.19 -29.43 -9.02
C ALA A 234 8.79 -30.65 -9.86
N ASP A 235 8.52 -31.75 -9.19
CA ASP A 235 7.98 -32.94 -9.81
C ASP A 235 6.66 -32.64 -10.53
N TYR A 236 6.31 -33.42 -11.53
CA TYR A 236 5.06 -33.30 -12.34
C TYR A 236 4.91 -31.92 -13.05
N GLY A 237 6.01 -31.23 -13.35
CA GLY A 237 6.01 -29.97 -14.11
C GLY A 237 5.57 -28.76 -13.32
N GLY A 238 5.52 -28.86 -12.00
CA GLY A 238 5.26 -27.74 -11.09
C GLY A 238 6.50 -26.89 -10.79
N LEU A 239 6.36 -25.90 -9.91
CA LEU A 239 7.40 -24.97 -9.50
C LEU A 239 7.50 -24.91 -7.98
N HIS A 240 8.71 -25.13 -7.42
CA HIS A 240 8.97 -24.97 -5.99
C HIS A 240 9.24 -23.52 -5.63
N HIS A 241 10.12 -22.89 -6.37
CA HIS A 241 10.57 -21.54 -6.14
C HIS A 241 11.01 -20.91 -7.47
N ALA A 242 10.62 -19.68 -7.68
CA ALA A 242 11.19 -18.86 -8.74
C ALA A 242 11.40 -17.41 -8.24
N ALA A 243 12.40 -16.78 -8.81
CA ALA A 243 12.68 -15.37 -8.61
C ALA A 243 12.89 -14.70 -9.96
N ALA A 244 12.30 -13.54 -10.15
CA ALA A 244 12.46 -12.72 -11.34
C ALA A 244 12.71 -11.26 -10.97
N ARG A 245 13.48 -10.58 -11.79
CA ARG A 245 13.61 -9.13 -11.78
C ARG A 245 12.67 -8.53 -12.79
N ILE A 246 11.90 -7.54 -12.39
CA ILE A 246 11.00 -6.80 -13.26
C ILE A 246 11.48 -5.35 -13.27
N SER A 247 11.83 -4.83 -14.44
CA SER A 247 12.33 -3.46 -14.62
C SER A 247 11.45 -2.68 -15.58
N GLY A 248 11.21 -1.41 -15.27
CA GLY A 248 10.35 -0.53 -16.05
C GLY A 248 9.82 0.64 -15.22
N ASP A 249 8.95 1.43 -15.81
CA ASP A 249 8.39 2.60 -15.15
C ASP A 249 7.42 2.24 -14.04
N SER A 250 7.68 2.74 -12.80
CA SER A 250 6.82 2.60 -11.63
C SER A 250 6.42 1.16 -11.29
N VAL A 251 7.28 0.18 -11.57
CA VAL A 251 6.97 -1.25 -11.38
C VAL A 251 6.62 -1.55 -9.93
N TYR A 252 7.37 -1.00 -8.96
CA TYR A 252 7.12 -1.24 -7.55
C TYR A 252 5.78 -0.69 -7.09
N GLU A 253 5.38 0.48 -7.58
CA GLU A 253 4.07 1.09 -7.28
C GLU A 253 2.91 0.13 -7.59
N TYR A 254 2.95 -0.55 -8.75
CA TYR A 254 1.90 -1.50 -9.16
C TYR A 254 2.00 -2.85 -8.45
N MET A 255 3.22 -3.32 -8.20
CA MET A 255 3.43 -4.68 -7.70
C MET A 255 3.46 -4.79 -6.17
N LYS A 256 3.69 -3.70 -5.42
CA LYS A 256 3.87 -3.71 -3.96
C LYS A 256 2.72 -4.39 -3.19
N TYR A 257 1.51 -4.36 -3.72
CA TYR A 257 0.33 -4.97 -3.10
C TYR A 257 0.10 -6.44 -3.51
N GLU A 258 0.89 -6.98 -4.43
CA GLU A 258 0.79 -8.40 -4.82
C GLU A 258 1.53 -9.33 -3.83
N GLY A 259 2.36 -8.77 -2.94
CA GLY A 259 3.06 -9.53 -1.90
C GLY A 259 2.12 -10.06 -0.83
N GLY A 260 2.15 -11.38 -0.61
CA GLY A 260 1.34 -12.05 0.41
C GLY A 260 1.04 -13.50 0.10
N ILE A 261 0.06 -14.08 0.81
CA ILE A 261 -0.33 -15.48 0.66
C ILE A 261 -1.51 -15.59 -0.30
N HIS A 262 -1.33 -16.35 -1.35
CA HIS A 262 -2.37 -16.69 -2.32
C HIS A 262 -2.87 -18.12 -2.06
N ARG A 263 -4.18 -18.32 -2.11
CA ARG A 263 -4.84 -19.60 -1.89
C ARG A 263 -5.51 -20.09 -3.16
N VAL A 264 -5.31 -21.34 -3.50
CA VAL A 264 -5.99 -22.04 -4.60
C VAL A 264 -6.94 -23.10 -4.06
N GLN A 265 -8.08 -23.26 -4.71
CA GLN A 265 -9.05 -24.32 -4.46
C GLN A 265 -9.43 -24.92 -5.81
N ARG A 266 -8.93 -26.13 -6.08
CA ARG A 266 -9.25 -26.88 -7.32
C ARG A 266 -9.17 -28.39 -7.12
N ILE A 267 -9.74 -29.12 -8.05
CA ILE A 267 -9.52 -30.57 -8.19
C ILE A 267 -8.19 -30.72 -8.94
N PRO A 268 -7.20 -31.47 -8.42
CA PRO A 268 -5.93 -31.64 -9.10
C PRO A 268 -6.09 -32.39 -10.41
N GLU A 269 -5.46 -31.91 -11.46
CA GLU A 269 -5.46 -32.55 -12.79
C GLU A 269 -4.33 -33.55 -12.92
N VAL A 270 -3.19 -33.29 -12.31
CA VAL A 270 -1.94 -34.06 -12.40
C VAL A 270 -1.39 -34.36 -10.99
N GLY A 271 -0.62 -35.42 -10.85
CA GLY A 271 0.05 -35.77 -9.59
C GLY A 271 -0.70 -36.85 -8.79
N LEU A 272 -0.14 -37.18 -7.62
CA LEU A 272 -0.71 -38.22 -6.73
C LEU A 272 -2.09 -37.82 -6.20
N SER A 273 -2.35 -36.58 -6.03
CA SER A 273 -3.61 -36.03 -5.50
C SER A 273 -4.76 -36.11 -6.51
N SER A 274 -4.48 -36.25 -7.82
CA SER A 274 -5.51 -36.33 -8.88
C SER A 274 -6.41 -37.57 -8.76
N ARG A 275 -5.90 -38.65 -8.16
CA ARG A 275 -6.64 -39.90 -7.99
C ARG A 275 -7.87 -39.80 -7.09
N MET A 276 -7.89 -38.81 -6.18
CA MET A 276 -8.96 -38.62 -5.20
C MET A 276 -10.17 -37.84 -5.71
N GLN A 277 -10.06 -37.11 -6.81
CA GLN A 277 -11.11 -36.22 -7.39
C GLN A 277 -11.84 -35.36 -6.38
N ARG A 278 -11.14 -34.90 -5.33
CA ARG A 278 -11.66 -34.01 -4.30
C ARG A 278 -11.09 -32.63 -4.48
N ILE A 279 -11.83 -31.62 -4.02
CA ILE A 279 -11.32 -30.24 -3.97
C ILE A 279 -10.21 -30.19 -2.93
N HIS A 280 -9.02 -29.83 -3.37
CA HIS A 280 -7.89 -29.58 -2.50
C HIS A 280 -7.63 -28.08 -2.39
N THR A 281 -7.15 -27.68 -1.23
CA THR A 281 -6.74 -26.31 -0.97
C THR A 281 -5.22 -26.25 -0.89
N GLY A 282 -4.62 -25.43 -1.74
CA GLY A 282 -3.19 -25.14 -1.73
C GLY A 282 -2.94 -23.68 -1.38
N THR A 283 -1.73 -23.39 -0.92
CA THR A 283 -1.25 -22.02 -0.68
C THR A 283 0.11 -21.82 -1.33
N MET A 284 0.38 -20.60 -1.73
CA MET A 284 1.70 -20.14 -2.15
C MET A 284 1.96 -18.76 -1.58
N SER A 285 3.21 -18.37 -1.49
CA SER A 285 3.60 -17.02 -1.09
C SER A 285 4.25 -16.28 -2.26
N VAL A 286 3.82 -15.04 -2.45
CA VAL A 286 4.42 -14.07 -3.35
C VAL A 286 5.15 -13.03 -2.49
N ILE A 287 6.38 -12.71 -2.82
CA ILE A 287 7.20 -11.73 -2.15
C ILE A 287 7.61 -10.69 -3.18
N VAL A 288 7.37 -9.43 -2.88
CA VAL A 288 7.69 -8.29 -3.73
C VAL A 288 8.64 -7.39 -2.96
N LEU A 289 9.85 -7.23 -3.48
CA LEU A 289 10.88 -6.40 -2.85
C LEU A 289 11.35 -5.32 -3.84
N PRO A 290 11.47 -4.06 -3.39
CA PRO A 290 12.09 -3.04 -4.22
C PRO A 290 13.57 -3.37 -4.39
N GLN A 291 14.08 -3.15 -5.60
CA GLN A 291 15.52 -3.22 -5.86
C GLN A 291 16.10 -1.84 -5.53
N PRO A 292 16.94 -1.73 -4.51
CA PRO A 292 17.57 -0.45 -4.20
C PRO A 292 18.55 -0.05 -5.30
N ASP A 293 18.67 1.25 -5.51
CA ASP A 293 19.75 1.83 -6.31
C ASP A 293 21.11 1.51 -5.68
N GLU A 294 22.18 1.63 -6.46
CA GLU A 294 23.53 1.44 -5.97
C GLU A 294 23.83 2.37 -4.79
N VAL A 295 24.31 1.78 -3.70
CA VAL A 295 24.63 2.55 -2.49
C VAL A 295 25.98 3.23 -2.66
N ASP A 296 25.95 4.49 -3.08
CA ASP A 296 27.17 5.33 -3.14
C ASP A 296 27.41 6.00 -1.76
N ILE A 297 28.43 5.51 -1.04
CA ILE A 297 28.80 6.09 0.25
C ILE A 297 29.75 7.26 0.03
N ARG A 298 29.21 8.46 0.17
CA ARG A 298 29.97 9.70 0.20
C ARG A 298 30.33 10.04 1.63
N VAL A 299 31.63 10.05 1.92
CA VAL A 299 32.16 10.45 3.22
C VAL A 299 32.66 11.89 3.09
N GLU A 300 31.97 12.84 3.72
CA GLU A 300 32.42 14.23 3.73
C GLU A 300 33.49 14.46 4.79
N PRO A 301 34.55 15.24 4.49
CA PRO A 301 35.60 15.55 5.46
C PRO A 301 35.11 16.24 6.74
N LYS A 302 33.97 16.97 6.67
CA LYS A 302 33.36 17.66 7.81
C LYS A 302 32.82 16.69 8.85
N ASP A 303 32.42 15.49 8.42
CA ASP A 303 31.81 14.47 9.27
C ASP A 303 32.86 13.60 9.98
N LEU A 304 34.15 13.91 9.76
CA LEU A 304 35.24 13.13 10.27
C LEU A 304 36.05 13.91 11.31
N ARG A 305 36.27 13.27 12.44
CA ARG A 305 37.27 13.69 13.41
C ARG A 305 38.47 12.78 13.31
N ILE A 306 39.64 13.35 13.07
CA ILE A 306 40.89 12.65 12.90
C ILE A 306 41.81 13.02 14.06
N ASP A 307 42.14 12.03 14.89
CA ASP A 307 43.03 12.18 16.02
C ASP A 307 44.31 11.33 15.74
N THR A 308 45.50 11.90 16.06
CA THR A 308 46.75 11.18 15.96
C THR A 308 47.28 10.86 17.36
N PHE A 309 47.91 9.68 17.51
CA PHE A 309 48.42 9.25 18.79
C PHE A 309 49.65 8.33 18.63
N ARG A 310 50.36 8.05 19.70
CA ARG A 310 51.51 7.19 19.67
C ARG A 310 51.08 5.73 19.52
N ALA A 311 51.74 5.00 18.62
CA ALA A 311 51.46 3.59 18.42
C ALA A 311 51.81 2.80 19.70
N LYS A 312 50.94 1.82 20.04
CA LYS A 312 51.15 0.91 21.18
C LYS A 312 51.71 -0.41 20.64
N GLY A 313 52.83 -0.86 21.21
CA GLY A 313 53.45 -2.14 20.86
C GLY A 313 54.92 -2.23 21.23
N ALA A 314 55.50 -3.40 21.03
CA ALA A 314 56.94 -3.62 21.20
C ALA A 314 57.70 -2.85 20.09
N GLY A 315 58.48 -1.81 20.45
CA GLY A 315 59.18 -0.98 19.49
C GLY A 315 60.26 -0.14 20.17
N GLY A 316 61.15 0.36 19.35
CA GLY A 316 62.28 1.20 19.77
C GLY A 316 61.90 2.66 19.98
N GLN A 317 62.91 3.55 19.97
CA GLN A 317 62.75 4.97 20.26
C GLN A 317 61.73 5.68 19.39
N HIS A 318 61.59 5.28 18.12
CA HIS A 318 60.66 5.90 17.15
C HIS A 318 59.16 5.70 17.50
N VAL A 319 58.79 4.52 18.02
CA VAL A 319 57.39 4.22 18.43
C VAL A 319 56.98 5.05 19.64
N ASN A 320 57.93 5.35 20.54
CA ASN A 320 57.65 6.10 21.75
C ASN A 320 57.70 7.61 21.58
N THR A 321 58.27 8.11 20.48
CA THR A 321 58.43 9.56 20.26
C THR A 321 57.54 10.14 19.20
N THR A 322 57.04 9.33 18.23
CA THR A 322 56.31 9.85 17.06
C THR A 322 54.83 9.45 17.10
N ASP A 323 53.92 10.37 16.86
CA ASP A 323 52.48 10.11 16.77
C ASP A 323 52.14 9.56 15.39
N SER A 324 52.52 8.29 15.13
CA SER A 324 52.31 7.60 13.84
C SER A 324 50.93 6.94 13.72
N ALA A 325 50.28 6.60 14.80
CA ALA A 325 48.96 6.00 14.80
C ALA A 325 47.84 7.02 14.56
N VAL A 326 46.80 6.62 13.81
CA VAL A 326 45.68 7.46 13.43
C VAL A 326 44.36 6.83 13.88
N ARG A 327 43.51 7.63 14.49
CA ARG A 327 42.15 7.31 14.85
C ARG A 327 41.19 8.22 14.09
N ILE A 328 40.25 7.62 13.37
CA ILE A 328 39.22 8.36 12.65
C ILE A 328 37.86 8.02 13.27
N VAL A 329 37.12 9.07 13.64
CA VAL A 329 35.76 8.95 14.14
C VAL A 329 34.82 9.55 13.13
N HIS A 330 33.85 8.81 12.67
CA HIS A 330 32.75 9.31 11.83
C HIS A 330 31.65 9.83 12.77
N ILE A 331 31.49 11.16 12.83
CA ILE A 331 30.62 11.84 13.81
C ILE A 331 29.15 11.38 13.71
N PRO A 332 28.52 11.30 12.50
CA PRO A 332 27.10 10.94 12.38
C PRO A 332 26.77 9.53 12.83
N THR A 333 27.67 8.56 12.61
CA THR A 333 27.42 7.14 12.95
C THR A 333 28.08 6.68 14.24
N GLY A 334 29.02 7.50 14.78
CA GLY A 334 29.83 7.13 15.94
C GLY A 334 30.87 6.02 15.67
N LEU A 335 31.06 5.61 14.40
CA LEU A 335 32.06 4.58 14.06
C LEU A 335 33.46 5.09 14.26
N VAL A 336 34.26 4.25 14.94
CA VAL A 336 35.67 4.53 15.24
C VAL A 336 36.54 3.50 14.54
N VAL A 337 37.60 3.98 13.86
CA VAL A 337 38.59 3.17 13.22
C VAL A 337 39.98 3.64 13.65
N GLU A 338 40.83 2.71 14.08
CA GLU A 338 42.22 2.97 14.47
C GLU A 338 43.17 2.19 13.55
N CYS A 339 44.23 2.83 13.13
CA CYS A 339 45.28 2.19 12.32
C CYS A 339 46.66 2.60 12.84
N GLN A 340 47.51 1.57 13.11
CA GLN A 340 48.88 1.74 13.58
C GLN A 340 49.89 0.76 12.92
N GLN A 341 49.55 0.30 11.68
CA GLN A 341 50.30 -0.76 10.99
C GLN A 341 51.62 -0.29 10.38
N GLN A 342 51.66 0.97 9.95
CA GLN A 342 52.79 1.52 9.21
C GLN A 342 53.57 2.54 10.05
N ARG A 343 54.84 2.76 9.67
CA ARG A 343 55.67 3.81 10.28
C ARG A 343 55.21 5.22 9.92
N SER A 344 54.62 5.37 8.74
CA SER A 344 54.15 6.66 8.22
C SER A 344 52.74 6.96 8.66
N GLN A 345 52.52 8.12 9.29
CA GLN A 345 51.22 8.64 9.68
C GLN A 345 50.27 8.78 8.48
N ILE A 346 50.80 9.20 7.30
CA ILE A 346 50.02 9.40 6.07
C ILE A 346 49.47 8.06 5.59
N GLN A 347 50.29 6.99 5.58
CA GLN A 347 49.86 5.66 5.17
C GLN A 347 48.83 5.07 6.13
N ASN A 348 48.99 5.30 7.45
CA ASN A 348 48.01 4.89 8.46
C ASN A 348 46.68 5.64 8.28
N LYS A 349 46.73 6.93 7.93
CA LYS A 349 45.53 7.72 7.63
C LYS A 349 44.79 7.18 6.41
N ASP A 350 45.47 6.89 5.32
CA ASP A 350 44.86 6.33 4.10
C ASP A 350 44.26 4.94 4.36
N THR A 351 44.96 4.12 5.11
CA THR A 351 44.46 2.78 5.50
C THR A 351 43.24 2.91 6.42
N ALA A 352 43.26 3.82 7.37
CA ALA A 352 42.13 4.07 8.26
C ALA A 352 40.89 4.58 7.48
N PHE A 353 41.09 5.42 6.46
CA PHE A 353 40.00 5.84 5.55
C PHE A 353 39.41 4.67 4.76
N ARG A 354 40.22 3.80 4.23
CA ARG A 354 39.74 2.59 3.52
C ARG A 354 38.95 1.68 4.44
N LEU A 355 39.46 1.47 5.65
CA LEU A 355 38.78 0.66 6.68
C LEU A 355 37.46 1.32 7.13
N LEU A 356 37.42 2.65 7.26
CA LEU A 356 36.19 3.36 7.61
C LEU A 356 35.14 3.19 6.52
N ARG A 357 35.50 3.40 5.24
CA ARG A 357 34.58 3.19 4.11
C ARG A 357 34.04 1.75 4.08
N ALA A 358 34.91 0.76 4.28
CA ALA A 358 34.48 -0.65 4.31
C ALA A 358 33.50 -0.93 5.45
N LYS A 359 33.74 -0.39 6.67
CA LYS A 359 32.82 -0.54 7.80
C LYS A 359 31.50 0.17 7.59
N LEU A 360 31.51 1.38 7.02
CA LEU A 360 30.29 2.11 6.67
C LEU A 360 29.47 1.33 5.63
N TYR A 361 30.12 0.81 4.60
CA TYR A 361 29.50 -0.02 3.57
C TYR A 361 28.86 -1.27 4.17
N GLN A 362 29.59 -1.99 5.02
CA GLN A 362 29.07 -3.17 5.71
C GLN A 362 27.84 -2.83 6.57
N GLN A 363 27.90 -1.74 7.34
CA GLN A 363 26.75 -1.31 8.18
C GLN A 363 25.52 -0.95 7.35
N THR A 364 25.72 -0.34 6.18
CA THR A 364 24.60 0.01 5.29
C THR A 364 23.97 -1.25 4.69
N ILE A 365 24.80 -2.19 4.22
CA ILE A 365 24.33 -3.48 3.70
C ILE A 365 23.56 -4.26 4.79
N GLU A 366 24.07 -4.32 6.02
CA GLU A 366 23.40 -5.00 7.12
C GLU A 366 22.04 -4.38 7.44
N LYS A 367 21.94 -3.05 7.43
CA LYS A 367 20.66 -2.34 7.60
C LYS A 367 19.66 -2.66 6.48
N GLU A 368 20.11 -2.67 5.23
CA GLU A 368 19.27 -3.01 4.08
C GLU A 368 18.82 -4.46 4.11
N GLN A 369 19.73 -5.39 4.42
CA GLN A 369 19.37 -6.80 4.57
C GLN A 369 18.35 -7.02 5.69
N SER A 370 18.52 -6.34 6.83
CA SER A 370 17.57 -6.38 7.92
C SER A 370 16.19 -5.85 7.51
N LYS A 371 16.13 -4.74 6.78
CA LYS A 371 14.87 -4.21 6.22
C LYS A 371 14.22 -5.20 5.26
N LYS A 372 14.97 -5.75 4.30
CA LYS A 372 14.47 -6.76 3.34
C LYS A 372 13.93 -8.00 4.06
N GLN A 373 14.64 -8.48 5.09
CA GLN A 373 14.17 -9.60 5.91
C GLN A 373 12.88 -9.28 6.67
N SER A 374 12.74 -8.05 7.19
CA SER A 374 11.53 -7.62 7.89
C SER A 374 10.33 -7.59 6.93
N VAL A 375 10.49 -7.01 5.73
CA VAL A 375 9.45 -6.97 4.70
C VAL A 375 9.07 -8.39 4.25
N ARG A 376 10.06 -9.28 4.01
CA ARG A 376 9.81 -10.69 3.71
C ARG A 376 9.00 -11.39 4.81
N LYS A 377 9.34 -11.17 6.08
CA LYS A 377 8.62 -11.75 7.21
C LYS A 377 7.18 -11.27 7.27
N LEU A 378 6.93 -9.99 7.01
CA LEU A 378 5.58 -9.42 6.99
C LEU A 378 4.75 -10.00 5.85
N GLN A 379 5.29 -10.10 4.63
CA GLN A 379 4.57 -10.62 3.46
C GLN A 379 4.31 -12.14 3.53
N VAL A 380 5.26 -12.90 4.08
CA VAL A 380 5.11 -14.35 4.25
C VAL A 380 4.25 -14.69 5.46
N GLY A 381 4.18 -13.83 6.48
CA GLY A 381 3.43 -14.05 7.71
C GLY A 381 3.72 -15.41 8.34
N THR A 382 2.72 -16.03 8.95
CA THR A 382 2.78 -17.40 9.49
C THR A 382 2.54 -18.48 8.43
N ARG A 383 2.30 -18.12 7.17
CA ARG A 383 1.83 -18.99 6.08
C ARG A 383 0.50 -19.69 6.39
N ALA A 384 -0.25 -19.21 7.36
CA ALA A 384 -1.56 -19.75 7.68
C ALA A 384 -2.58 -19.41 6.59
N GLN A 385 -3.51 -20.32 6.34
CA GLN A 385 -4.58 -20.08 5.37
C GLN A 385 -5.48 -18.89 5.73
N SER A 386 -5.47 -18.46 6.98
CA SER A 386 -6.21 -17.30 7.49
C SER A 386 -5.65 -15.95 7.02
N GLU A 387 -4.34 -15.88 6.71
CA GLU A 387 -3.64 -14.65 6.31
C GLU A 387 -3.64 -14.43 4.79
N ARG A 388 -4.46 -15.19 4.06
CA ARG A 388 -4.53 -15.08 2.60
C ARG A 388 -5.01 -13.71 2.14
N ILE A 389 -4.33 -13.13 1.17
CA ILE A 389 -4.76 -11.90 0.50
C ILE A 389 -5.76 -12.19 -0.61
N ARG A 390 -5.58 -13.31 -1.36
CA ARG A 390 -6.41 -13.65 -2.52
C ARG A 390 -6.73 -15.14 -2.58
N THR A 391 -7.94 -15.48 -3.03
CA THR A 391 -8.38 -16.86 -3.23
C THR A 391 -8.80 -17.09 -4.67
N TYR A 392 -8.26 -18.13 -5.29
CA TYR A 392 -8.60 -18.60 -6.62
C TYR A 392 -9.42 -19.89 -6.49
N ASN A 393 -10.71 -19.80 -6.77
CA ASN A 393 -11.65 -20.92 -6.65
C ASN A 393 -12.05 -21.41 -8.03
N PHE A 394 -11.37 -22.43 -8.53
CA PHE A 394 -11.60 -23.01 -9.85
C PHE A 394 -12.97 -23.70 -9.98
N THR A 395 -13.54 -24.21 -8.88
CA THR A 395 -14.87 -24.85 -8.93
C THR A 395 -16.00 -23.85 -9.09
N GLN A 396 -15.81 -22.61 -8.64
CA GLN A 396 -16.78 -21.52 -8.77
C GLN A 396 -16.39 -20.53 -9.85
N ASP A 397 -15.29 -20.76 -10.55
CA ASP A 397 -14.70 -19.86 -11.55
C ASP A 397 -14.60 -18.41 -11.08
N ARG A 398 -13.99 -18.22 -9.88
CA ARG A 398 -13.96 -16.96 -9.17
C ARG A 398 -12.62 -16.68 -8.52
N VAL A 399 -12.09 -15.48 -8.72
CA VAL A 399 -10.96 -14.92 -7.99
C VAL A 399 -11.48 -13.87 -7.02
N THR A 400 -11.22 -14.04 -5.72
CA THR A 400 -11.65 -13.09 -4.69
C THR A 400 -10.44 -12.48 -4.01
N ASP A 401 -10.29 -11.15 -4.05
CA ASP A 401 -9.34 -10.42 -3.21
C ASP A 401 -10.02 -10.00 -1.91
N HIS A 402 -9.46 -10.46 -0.78
CA HIS A 402 -10.10 -10.28 0.53
C HIS A 402 -9.87 -8.90 1.14
N ARG A 403 -8.93 -8.12 0.61
CA ARG A 403 -8.62 -6.77 1.10
C ARG A 403 -9.68 -5.76 0.70
N ILE A 404 -10.10 -5.83 -0.57
CA ILE A 404 -11.09 -4.92 -1.15
C ILE A 404 -12.43 -5.60 -1.45
N SER A 405 -12.61 -6.87 -1.01
CA SER A 405 -13.80 -7.70 -1.28
C SER A 405 -14.19 -7.74 -2.77
N TYR A 406 -13.19 -7.65 -3.66
CA TYR A 406 -13.39 -7.66 -5.10
C TYR A 406 -13.43 -9.09 -5.62
N GLU A 407 -14.38 -9.36 -6.54
CA GLU A 407 -14.55 -10.64 -7.19
C GLU A 407 -14.41 -10.48 -8.71
N ALA A 408 -13.48 -11.24 -9.29
CA ALA A 408 -13.36 -11.42 -10.73
C ALA A 408 -13.87 -12.79 -11.12
N ARG A 409 -14.60 -12.90 -12.20
CA ARG A 409 -15.00 -14.15 -12.85
C ARG A 409 -14.05 -14.46 -13.99
N ASP A 410 -14.05 -15.70 -14.47
CA ASP A 410 -13.13 -16.21 -15.49
C ASP A 410 -11.66 -16.23 -15.01
N ILE A 411 -11.35 -17.28 -14.22
CA ILE A 411 -9.98 -17.49 -13.70
C ILE A 411 -8.97 -17.64 -14.82
N LYS A 412 -9.35 -18.25 -15.96
CA LYS A 412 -8.42 -18.47 -17.06
C LYS A 412 -7.99 -17.16 -17.69
N GLU A 413 -8.94 -16.24 -17.94
CA GLU A 413 -8.65 -14.91 -18.43
C GLU A 413 -7.81 -14.11 -17.42
N PHE A 414 -8.12 -14.23 -16.13
CA PHE A 414 -7.35 -13.59 -15.06
C PHE A 414 -5.90 -14.09 -15.01
N LEU A 415 -5.66 -15.39 -15.15
CA LEU A 415 -4.31 -15.99 -15.16
C LEU A 415 -3.52 -15.68 -16.43
N CYS A 416 -4.16 -15.22 -17.51
CA CYS A 416 -3.45 -14.67 -18.67
C CYS A 416 -2.71 -13.37 -18.36
N GLY A 417 -2.87 -12.75 -17.18
CA GLY A 417 -2.11 -11.58 -16.77
C GLY A 417 -2.43 -10.30 -17.55
N GLY A 418 -3.65 -10.21 -18.11
CA GLY A 418 -4.09 -9.08 -18.91
C GLY A 418 -4.90 -8.03 -18.12
N ARG A 419 -5.89 -7.46 -18.81
CA ARG A 419 -6.78 -6.41 -18.29
C ARG A 419 -7.46 -6.74 -16.95
N PRO A 420 -7.95 -7.98 -16.67
CA PRO A 420 -8.62 -8.26 -15.40
C PRO A 420 -7.68 -8.09 -14.19
N LEU A 421 -6.42 -8.54 -14.31
CA LEU A 421 -5.42 -8.36 -13.27
C LEU A 421 -5.06 -6.87 -13.09
N ASP A 422 -4.89 -6.14 -14.19
CA ASP A 422 -4.62 -4.70 -14.15
C ASP A 422 -5.73 -3.92 -13.44
N THR A 423 -6.99 -4.23 -13.74
CA THR A 423 -8.15 -3.62 -13.07
C THR A 423 -8.14 -3.86 -11.56
N LEU A 424 -7.79 -5.07 -11.13
CA LEU A 424 -7.67 -5.40 -9.71
C LEU A 424 -6.54 -4.60 -9.04
N ILE A 425 -5.37 -4.54 -9.68
CA ILE A 425 -4.21 -3.80 -9.15
C ILE A 425 -4.53 -2.31 -9.03
N GLN A 426 -5.16 -1.72 -10.03
CA GLN A 426 -5.59 -0.32 -9.98
C GLN A 426 -6.57 -0.04 -8.84
N ARG A 427 -7.54 -0.94 -8.60
CA ARG A 427 -8.46 -0.80 -7.46
C ARG A 427 -7.76 -0.91 -6.11
N LEU A 428 -6.75 -1.79 -6.00
CA LEU A 428 -5.92 -1.89 -4.79
C LEU A 428 -5.12 -0.61 -4.55
N LEU A 429 -4.56 -0.02 -5.61
CA LEU A 429 -3.87 1.27 -5.52
C LEU A 429 -4.79 2.39 -5.04
N VAL A 430 -5.99 2.48 -5.59
CA VAL A 430 -6.98 3.48 -5.16
C VAL A 430 -7.33 3.29 -3.69
N SER A 431 -7.69 2.07 -3.28
CA SER A 431 -8.03 1.76 -1.89
C SER A 431 -6.90 2.07 -0.92
N ALA A 432 -5.66 1.74 -1.28
CA ALA A 432 -4.50 2.00 -0.44
C ALA A 432 -4.19 3.52 -0.34
N ASN A 433 -4.37 4.26 -1.43
CA ASN A 433 -4.22 5.71 -1.41
C ASN A 433 -5.29 6.36 -0.51
N GLU A 434 -6.52 5.87 -0.54
CA GLU A 434 -7.60 6.32 0.34
C GLU A 434 -7.27 6.08 1.82
N GLU A 435 -6.78 4.88 2.16
CA GLU A 435 -6.34 4.55 3.52
C GLU A 435 -5.16 5.44 3.96
N ALA A 436 -4.18 5.67 3.10
CA ALA A 436 -3.03 6.52 3.39
C ALA A 436 -3.43 7.98 3.66
N ILE A 437 -4.41 8.52 2.92
CA ILE A 437 -4.94 9.86 3.15
C ILE A 437 -5.63 9.95 4.50
N VAL A 438 -6.47 8.97 4.85
CA VAL A 438 -7.16 8.95 6.15
C VAL A 438 -6.16 8.91 7.30
N GLU A 439 -5.14 8.05 7.20
CA GLU A 439 -4.08 7.96 8.21
C GLU A 439 -3.28 9.25 8.33
N PHE A 440 -2.93 9.87 7.19
CA PHE A 440 -2.24 11.15 7.16
C PHE A 440 -3.06 12.25 7.86
N LEU A 441 -4.35 12.35 7.56
CA LEU A 441 -5.25 13.31 8.20
C LEU A 441 -5.35 13.09 9.71
N ASP A 442 -5.52 11.83 10.14
CA ASP A 442 -5.58 11.48 11.56
C ASP A 442 -4.31 11.89 12.31
N ASN A 443 -3.15 11.66 11.70
CA ASN A 443 -1.85 12.03 12.28
C ASN A 443 -1.66 13.55 12.32
N HIS A 444 -2.09 14.26 11.29
CA HIS A 444 -2.03 15.72 11.23
C HIS A 444 -2.90 16.37 12.33
N PHE A 445 -4.12 15.88 12.53
CA PHE A 445 -5.01 16.41 13.56
C PHE A 445 -4.60 16.04 14.98
N LYS A 446 -3.96 14.88 15.20
CA LYS A 446 -3.38 14.53 16.51
C LYS A 446 -2.21 15.46 16.86
N SER A 447 -1.35 15.76 15.89
CA SER A 447 -0.20 16.64 16.09
C SER A 447 -0.61 18.09 16.33
N SER A 448 -1.69 18.57 15.71
CA SER A 448 -2.22 19.93 15.94
C SER A 448 -2.86 20.08 17.31
N LYS A 449 -3.51 19.04 17.85
CA LYS A 449 -4.07 19.03 19.22
C LYS A 449 -3.01 18.98 20.33
N SER A 450 -1.81 18.48 20.04
CA SER A 450 -0.70 18.43 21.01
C SER A 450 0.09 19.74 21.08
N LYS A 451 -0.13 20.69 20.18
CA LYS A 451 0.55 22.00 20.14
C LYS A 451 -0.30 23.14 20.73
N ASN A 452 -1.56 22.88 21.05
CA ASN A 452 -2.43 23.75 21.82
C ASN A 452 -2.58 23.22 23.26
#